data_dac49812ac6d5604edde890bf08a1b61
#
_entry.id   dac49812ac6d5604edde890bf08a1b61
#
_cell.length_a   1.000
_cell.length_b   1.000
_cell.length_c   1.000
_cell.angle_alpha   90.00
_cell.angle_beta   90.00
_cell.angle_gamma   90.00
#
_symmetry.space_group_name_H-M   'P 1'
#
loop_
_entity.id
_entity.type
_entity.pdbx_description
1 polymer ?
#
loop_
_entity_poly.entity_id
_entity_poly.type
_entity_poly.pdbx_seq_one_letter_code
_entity_poly.pdbx_strand_id
1 'polypeptide(L)'
;MTTRIGILGRYSIPDPIVGGLLFAVLAYLLSTWGGLAVSLETSIKPTLLLLFFGCIGLTANLKLLAKGGPRLIAFLLALIPFLVLQNAVGLGMAWLLDMHPLMGLLGGTITLVGGHGTGAAYATRFADFNNIQDVMPLAMTAATLGLVLGGVVGGPVAEWIMRRHKVSGGLDQKAAEGQQAVDQDEAQTPPTPGTFILSLTAAFVCLVVGGFLAAMVEDAPVSLPNFLWCLATGVVIRNAGPLVGIRLDDRATDIIGTISLSLFLGMTMMTLDLSSVARLAGPLALMLVVQTLFCALYAAWVVFRMLKRDYEAAIMSAAFCGFALGATATAIANMQALTRRHGPAPEAFIVVPVTGAFLIDILNVIILSTLISLPFVGGI
;
A
#
# COMPACT_ATOMS: atom_id res chain seq x y z
N MET A 1 0.09 15.74 -15.31
CA MET A 1 -1.12 15.27 -16.01
C MET A 1 -2.31 15.13 -15.07
N THR A 2 -2.15 14.54 -13.92
CA THR A 2 -3.24 14.36 -12.92
C THR A 2 -3.84 15.67 -12.42
N THR A 3 -3.07 16.76 -12.33
CA THR A 3 -3.58 18.10 -11.98
C THR A 3 -4.50 18.74 -13.03
N ARG A 4 -4.42 18.30 -14.29
CA ARG A 4 -5.27 18.82 -15.39
C ARG A 4 -6.50 17.95 -15.67
N ILE A 5 -6.46 16.69 -15.31
CA ILE A 5 -7.58 15.75 -15.46
C ILE A 5 -8.12 15.45 -14.07
N GLY A 6 -9.17 16.18 -13.67
CA GLY A 6 -9.72 16.15 -12.31
C GLY A 6 -10.12 14.75 -11.82
N ILE A 7 -10.44 13.80 -12.71
CA ILE A 7 -10.74 12.41 -12.39
C ILE A 7 -9.50 11.71 -11.85
N LEU A 8 -8.32 11.86 -12.48
CA LEU A 8 -7.08 11.19 -12.04
C LEU A 8 -6.62 11.66 -10.67
N GLY A 9 -6.71 12.98 -10.40
CA GLY A 9 -6.41 13.54 -9.08
C GLY A 9 -7.41 13.12 -8.00
N ARG A 10 -8.70 13.00 -8.37
CA ARG A 10 -9.76 12.57 -7.44
C ARG A 10 -9.57 11.13 -6.94
N TYR A 11 -9.03 10.25 -7.76
CA TYR A 11 -8.81 8.84 -7.43
C TYR A 11 -7.37 8.53 -7.03
N SER A 12 -6.52 9.55 -6.82
CA SER A 12 -5.13 9.39 -6.37
C SER A 12 -4.29 8.42 -7.24
N ILE A 13 -4.59 8.35 -8.54
CA ILE A 13 -3.84 7.49 -9.47
C ILE A 13 -2.44 8.07 -9.65
N PRO A 14 -1.36 7.29 -9.40
CA PRO A 14 0.00 7.78 -9.53
C PRO A 14 0.33 8.25 -10.95
N ASP A 15 0.91 9.45 -11.09
CA ASP A 15 1.34 10.02 -12.39
C ASP A 15 2.21 9.05 -13.22
N PRO A 16 3.16 8.29 -12.64
CA PRO A 16 3.99 7.34 -13.37
C PRO A 16 3.20 6.23 -14.06
N ILE A 17 2.08 5.79 -13.47
CA ILE A 17 1.21 4.77 -14.08
C ILE A 17 0.57 5.32 -15.34
N VAL A 18 -0.01 6.52 -15.27
CA VAL A 18 -0.65 7.16 -16.42
C VAL A 18 0.36 7.45 -17.53
N GLY A 19 1.52 8.01 -17.17
CA GLY A 19 2.59 8.31 -18.12
C GLY A 19 3.16 7.07 -18.78
N GLY A 20 3.44 6.02 -17.99
CA GLY A 20 3.96 4.75 -18.48
C GLY A 20 2.98 4.02 -19.40
N LEU A 21 1.68 4.01 -19.04
CA LEU A 21 0.63 3.41 -19.86
C LEU A 21 0.45 4.14 -21.21
N LEU A 22 0.46 5.48 -21.19
CA LEU A 22 0.43 6.26 -22.43
C LEU A 22 1.61 5.95 -23.35
N PHE A 23 2.81 5.80 -22.76
CA PHE A 23 3.98 5.38 -23.51
C PHE A 23 3.82 3.96 -24.08
N ALA A 24 3.32 3.00 -23.30
CA ALA A 24 3.08 1.62 -23.76
C ALA A 24 2.11 1.59 -24.95
N VAL A 25 1.02 2.36 -24.89
CA VAL A 25 0.07 2.50 -25.99
C VAL A 25 0.77 3.11 -27.23
N LEU A 26 1.56 4.16 -27.06
CA LEU A 26 2.31 4.78 -28.15
C LEU A 26 3.33 3.81 -28.77
N ALA A 27 4.08 3.10 -27.95
CA ALA A 27 5.05 2.09 -28.39
C ALA A 27 4.37 0.93 -29.16
N TYR A 28 3.21 0.49 -28.69
CA TYR A 28 2.39 -0.51 -29.39
C TYR A 28 1.94 -0.02 -30.77
N LEU A 29 1.44 1.21 -30.87
CA LEU A 29 1.02 1.80 -32.14
C LEU A 29 2.19 1.98 -33.10
N LEU A 30 3.35 2.45 -32.62
CA LEU A 30 4.57 2.59 -33.43
C LEU A 30 5.09 1.24 -33.92
N SER A 31 5.03 0.21 -33.10
CA SER A 31 5.42 -1.15 -33.47
C SER A 31 4.49 -1.74 -34.55
N THR A 32 3.16 -1.57 -34.35
CA THR A 32 2.15 -2.20 -35.22
C THR A 32 2.04 -1.49 -36.57
N TRP A 33 2.14 -0.16 -36.61
CA TRP A 33 1.93 0.64 -37.82
C TRP A 33 3.22 1.21 -38.40
N GLY A 34 4.23 1.44 -37.56
CA GLY A 34 5.50 2.04 -37.97
C GLY A 34 6.65 1.04 -38.14
N GLY A 35 6.48 -0.24 -37.76
CA GLY A 35 7.54 -1.25 -37.78
C GLY A 35 8.73 -0.94 -36.85
N LEU A 36 8.56 0.02 -35.91
CA LEU A 36 9.60 0.44 -34.97
C LEU A 36 9.46 -0.30 -33.65
N ALA A 37 10.40 -1.20 -33.33
CA ALA A 37 10.47 -1.84 -32.03
C ALA A 37 11.21 -0.93 -31.04
N VAL A 38 10.52 -0.51 -29.97
CA VAL A 38 11.11 0.26 -28.87
C VAL A 38 11.53 -0.72 -27.78
N SER A 39 12.84 -0.86 -27.54
CA SER A 39 13.39 -1.61 -26.39
C SER A 39 13.82 -0.64 -25.29
N LEU A 40 13.46 -0.94 -24.04
CA LEU A 40 13.82 -0.12 -22.88
C LEU A 40 14.79 -0.91 -22.00
N GLU A 41 15.86 -0.23 -21.56
CA GLU A 41 16.76 -0.75 -20.55
C GLU A 41 16.08 -0.67 -19.18
N THR A 42 15.92 -1.81 -18.53
CA THR A 42 15.15 -1.92 -17.26
C THR A 42 15.95 -2.54 -16.11
N SER A 43 17.24 -2.70 -16.24
CA SER A 43 18.13 -3.33 -15.22
C SER A 43 18.10 -2.64 -13.85
N ILE A 44 17.79 -1.35 -13.81
CA ILE A 44 17.68 -0.59 -12.55
C ILE A 44 16.37 -0.85 -11.78
N LYS A 45 15.35 -1.46 -12.40
CA LYS A 45 14.03 -1.67 -11.76
C LYS A 45 14.11 -2.39 -10.41
N PRO A 46 14.81 -3.54 -10.27
CA PRO A 46 14.89 -4.23 -8.99
C PRO A 46 15.52 -3.35 -7.88
N THR A 47 16.55 -2.59 -8.21
CA THR A 47 17.21 -1.69 -7.28
C THR A 47 16.28 -0.59 -6.77
N LEU A 48 15.48 0.02 -7.67
CA LEU A 48 14.50 1.04 -7.31
C LEU A 48 13.43 0.49 -6.36
N LEU A 49 12.96 -0.73 -6.60
CA LEU A 49 12.00 -1.39 -5.74
C LEU A 49 12.57 -1.67 -4.34
N LEU A 50 13.81 -2.17 -4.25
CA LEU A 50 14.47 -2.43 -2.98
C LEU A 50 14.76 -1.14 -2.21
N LEU A 51 15.16 -0.05 -2.88
CA LEU A 51 15.32 1.27 -2.27
C LEU A 51 14.01 1.79 -1.68
N PHE A 52 12.91 1.64 -2.40
CA PHE A 52 11.57 1.99 -1.90
C PHE A 52 11.24 1.26 -0.59
N PHE A 53 11.42 -0.05 -0.52
CA PHE A 53 11.17 -0.81 0.71
C PHE A 53 12.15 -0.48 1.84
N GLY A 54 13.42 -0.19 1.52
CA GLY A 54 14.37 0.35 2.48
C GLY A 54 13.88 1.66 3.10
N CYS A 55 13.36 2.59 2.28
CA CYS A 55 12.78 3.85 2.75
C CYS A 55 11.53 3.63 3.62
N ILE A 56 10.63 2.71 3.29
CA ILE A 56 9.50 2.35 4.18
C ILE A 56 10.03 1.92 5.55
N GLY A 57 11.08 1.08 5.60
CA GLY A 57 11.69 0.69 6.86
C GLY A 57 12.29 1.87 7.63
N LEU A 58 12.96 2.80 6.93
CA LEU A 58 13.58 3.98 7.52
C LEU A 58 12.57 5.01 8.07
N THR A 59 11.32 4.99 7.64
CA THR A 59 10.24 5.82 8.21
C THR A 59 9.53 5.14 9.40
N ALA A 60 9.78 3.84 9.64
CA ALA A 60 9.11 3.01 10.64
C ALA A 60 9.54 3.33 12.08
N ASN A 61 9.04 4.41 12.65
CA ASN A 61 9.34 4.85 14.01
C ASN A 61 8.44 4.15 15.04
N LEU A 62 8.98 3.15 15.75
CA LEU A 62 8.25 2.36 16.76
C LEU A 62 7.78 3.19 17.97
N LYS A 63 8.40 4.35 18.25
CA LYS A 63 7.96 5.24 19.33
C LYS A 63 6.58 5.85 19.07
N LEU A 64 6.17 5.96 17.79
CA LEU A 64 4.84 6.46 17.45
C LEU A 64 3.72 5.50 17.89
N LEU A 65 4.03 4.20 18.08
CA LEU A 65 3.06 3.21 18.56
C LEU A 65 2.51 3.59 19.95
N ALA A 66 3.36 4.15 20.80
CA ALA A 66 2.94 4.56 22.15
C ALA A 66 1.90 5.69 22.13
N LYS A 67 1.85 6.51 21.06
CA LYS A 67 0.90 7.61 20.91
C LYS A 67 -0.51 7.15 20.52
N GLY A 68 -0.63 5.98 19.88
CA GLY A 68 -1.91 5.48 19.37
C GLY A 68 -2.87 4.92 20.42
N GLY A 69 -2.38 4.64 21.64
CA GLY A 69 -3.20 4.20 22.77
C GLY A 69 -4.01 2.91 22.54
N PRO A 70 -5.07 2.67 23.36
CA PRO A 70 -5.88 1.45 23.26
C PRO A 70 -6.64 1.32 21.95
N ARG A 71 -6.98 2.44 21.28
CA ARG A 71 -7.66 2.40 19.98
C ARG A 71 -6.76 1.90 18.86
N LEU A 72 -5.46 2.18 18.90
CA LEU A 72 -4.51 1.60 17.94
C LEU A 72 -4.48 0.08 18.09
N ILE A 73 -4.43 -0.43 19.32
CA ILE A 73 -4.44 -1.87 19.58
C ILE A 73 -5.73 -2.51 19.06
N ALA A 74 -6.89 -1.91 19.34
CA ALA A 74 -8.17 -2.39 18.84
C ALA A 74 -8.24 -2.38 17.30
N PHE A 75 -7.69 -1.34 16.66
CA PHE A 75 -7.61 -1.23 15.20
C PHE A 75 -6.71 -2.30 14.58
N LEU A 76 -5.56 -2.57 15.19
CA LEU A 76 -4.65 -3.65 14.77
C LEU A 76 -5.27 -5.04 14.99
N LEU A 77 -5.96 -5.25 16.11
CA LEU A 77 -6.68 -6.50 16.38
C LEU A 77 -7.84 -6.73 15.40
N ALA A 78 -8.42 -5.68 14.83
CA ALA A 78 -9.38 -5.81 13.74
C ALA A 78 -8.69 -6.05 12.39
N LEU A 79 -7.50 -5.47 12.17
CA LEU A 79 -6.77 -5.53 10.91
C LEU A 79 -6.17 -6.92 10.66
N ILE A 80 -5.53 -7.53 11.66
CA ILE A 80 -4.83 -8.82 11.49
C ILE A 80 -5.77 -9.94 10.98
N PRO A 81 -6.94 -10.20 11.61
CA PRO A 81 -7.87 -11.19 11.07
C PRO A 81 -8.39 -10.82 9.69
N PHE A 82 -8.59 -9.53 9.42
CA PHE A 82 -9.01 -9.07 8.09
C PHE A 82 -8.01 -9.45 7.01
N LEU A 83 -6.71 -9.22 7.23
CA LEU A 83 -5.67 -9.57 6.26
C LEU A 83 -5.70 -11.08 5.93
N VAL A 84 -5.89 -11.94 6.93
CA VAL A 84 -6.02 -13.39 6.73
C VAL A 84 -7.29 -13.72 5.94
N LEU A 85 -8.43 -13.17 6.34
CA LEU A 85 -9.71 -13.42 5.69
C LEU A 85 -9.75 -12.87 4.26
N GLN A 86 -9.16 -11.69 4.01
CA GLN A 86 -9.08 -11.11 2.67
C GLN A 86 -8.27 -12.00 1.71
N ASN A 87 -7.17 -12.58 2.19
CA ASN A 87 -6.42 -13.57 1.41
C ASN A 87 -7.20 -14.87 1.22
N ALA A 88 -7.93 -15.34 2.23
CA ALA A 88 -8.79 -16.51 2.09
C ALA A 88 -9.90 -16.29 1.05
N VAL A 89 -10.51 -15.09 1.02
CA VAL A 89 -11.47 -14.70 -0.03
C VAL A 89 -10.79 -14.70 -1.40
N GLY A 90 -9.57 -14.16 -1.52
CA GLY A 90 -8.79 -14.16 -2.76
C GLY A 90 -8.49 -15.57 -3.25
N LEU A 91 -8.01 -16.45 -2.37
CA LEU A 91 -7.76 -17.87 -2.67
C LEU A 91 -9.05 -18.60 -3.10
N GLY A 92 -10.16 -18.38 -2.39
CA GLY A 92 -11.46 -18.94 -2.75
C GLY A 92 -11.96 -18.47 -4.11
N MET A 93 -11.73 -17.20 -4.45
CA MET A 93 -12.07 -16.65 -5.76
C MET A 93 -11.16 -17.22 -6.87
N ALA A 94 -9.86 -17.39 -6.60
CA ALA A 94 -8.95 -18.01 -7.55
C ALA A 94 -9.37 -19.46 -7.85
N TRP A 95 -9.73 -20.21 -6.82
CA TRP A 95 -10.26 -21.58 -6.98
C TRP A 95 -11.58 -21.59 -7.77
N LEU A 96 -12.51 -20.68 -7.51
CA LEU A 96 -13.80 -20.58 -8.21
C LEU A 96 -13.63 -20.21 -9.70
N LEU A 97 -12.61 -19.41 -10.02
CA LEU A 97 -12.32 -18.89 -11.37
C LEU A 97 -11.28 -19.74 -12.13
N ASP A 98 -10.90 -20.90 -11.59
CA ASP A 98 -9.88 -21.80 -12.15
C ASP A 98 -8.55 -21.08 -12.42
N MET A 99 -8.16 -20.20 -11.49
CA MET A 99 -6.90 -19.44 -11.52
C MET A 99 -5.88 -20.05 -10.57
N HIS A 100 -4.60 -19.79 -10.83
CA HIS A 100 -3.54 -20.21 -9.90
C HIS A 100 -3.74 -19.55 -8.51
N PRO A 101 -3.56 -20.28 -7.37
CA PRO A 101 -3.78 -19.72 -6.02
C PRO A 101 -3.01 -18.42 -5.75
N LEU A 102 -1.79 -18.30 -6.24
CA LEU A 102 -0.97 -17.07 -6.10
C LEU A 102 -1.62 -15.84 -6.75
N MET A 103 -2.41 -16.01 -7.81
CA MET A 103 -3.20 -14.91 -8.40
C MET A 103 -4.33 -14.46 -7.46
N GLY A 104 -4.87 -15.37 -6.65
CA GLY A 104 -5.83 -15.04 -5.59
C GLY A 104 -5.23 -14.17 -4.50
N LEU A 105 -4.00 -14.46 -4.07
CA LEU A 105 -3.26 -13.61 -3.14
C LEU A 105 -2.90 -12.25 -3.78
N LEU A 106 -2.55 -12.26 -5.07
CA LEU A 106 -2.23 -11.05 -5.81
C LEU A 106 -3.44 -10.10 -5.91
N GLY A 107 -4.64 -10.63 -6.21
CA GLY A 107 -5.90 -9.88 -6.16
C GLY A 107 -6.47 -9.71 -4.75
N GLY A 108 -5.76 -10.18 -3.73
CA GLY A 108 -6.03 -10.01 -2.30
C GLY A 108 -5.15 -8.93 -1.67
N THR A 109 -4.57 -9.24 -0.50
CA THR A 109 -3.82 -8.25 0.27
C THR A 109 -2.50 -7.81 -0.37
N ILE A 110 -1.92 -8.59 -1.28
CA ILE A 110 -0.67 -8.22 -1.97
C ILE A 110 -0.82 -6.85 -2.65
N THR A 111 -1.90 -6.67 -3.42
CA THR A 111 -2.12 -5.43 -4.18
C THR A 111 -3.08 -4.46 -3.49
N LEU A 112 -4.12 -4.96 -2.84
CA LEU A 112 -5.17 -4.11 -2.26
C LEU A 112 -4.69 -3.42 -0.97
N VAL A 113 -3.90 -4.11 -0.15
CA VAL A 113 -3.31 -3.56 1.08
C VAL A 113 -1.88 -3.08 0.83
N GLY A 114 -1.05 -3.89 0.19
CA GLY A 114 0.35 -3.56 -0.08
C GLY A 114 0.56 -2.63 -1.27
N GLY A 115 -0.50 -2.34 -2.04
CA GLY A 115 -0.46 -1.40 -3.16
C GLY A 115 0.47 -1.83 -4.30
N HIS A 116 0.92 -0.83 -5.08
CA HIS A 116 1.75 -1.08 -6.27
C HIS A 116 3.14 -1.63 -5.94
N GLY A 117 3.74 -1.20 -4.83
CA GLY A 117 5.09 -1.62 -4.44
C GLY A 117 5.13 -3.10 -4.09
N THR A 118 4.32 -3.52 -3.13
CA THR A 118 4.20 -4.93 -2.72
C THR A 118 3.66 -5.80 -3.87
N GLY A 119 2.67 -5.28 -4.60
CA GLY A 119 2.14 -5.93 -5.81
C GLY A 119 3.24 -6.25 -6.83
N ALA A 120 4.09 -5.28 -7.11
CA ALA A 120 5.21 -5.46 -8.03
C ALA A 120 6.26 -6.45 -7.51
N ALA A 121 6.61 -6.37 -6.23
CA ALA A 121 7.60 -7.25 -5.61
C ALA A 121 7.18 -8.73 -5.69
N TYR A 122 5.93 -9.01 -5.33
CA TYR A 122 5.40 -10.38 -5.42
C TYR A 122 5.15 -10.83 -6.86
N ALA A 123 4.70 -9.93 -7.75
CA ALA A 123 4.53 -10.26 -9.16
C ALA A 123 5.86 -10.67 -9.81
N THR A 124 6.96 -9.94 -9.55
CA THR A 124 8.30 -10.33 -9.99
C THR A 124 8.68 -11.71 -9.46
N ARG A 125 8.49 -11.95 -8.16
CA ARG A 125 8.78 -13.24 -7.55
C ARG A 125 7.98 -14.39 -8.17
N PHE A 126 6.68 -14.20 -8.41
CA PHE A 126 5.81 -15.23 -8.99
C PHE A 126 6.15 -15.51 -10.45
N ALA A 127 6.60 -14.49 -11.20
CA ALA A 127 7.11 -14.70 -12.56
C ALA A 127 8.41 -15.49 -12.57
N ASP A 128 9.37 -15.12 -11.71
CA ASP A 128 10.72 -15.69 -11.74
C ASP A 128 10.78 -17.11 -11.15
N PHE A 129 10.13 -17.34 -9.99
CA PHE A 129 10.20 -18.62 -9.28
C PHE A 129 9.07 -19.60 -9.62
N ASN A 130 7.85 -19.10 -9.84
CA ASN A 130 6.69 -19.93 -10.11
C ASN A 130 6.35 -19.98 -11.60
N ASN A 131 7.09 -19.29 -12.47
CA ASN A 131 6.88 -19.20 -13.92
C ASN A 131 5.44 -18.85 -14.32
N ILE A 132 4.79 -17.99 -13.51
CA ILE A 132 3.41 -17.55 -13.78
C ILE A 132 3.47 -16.32 -14.68
N GLN A 133 2.86 -16.43 -15.85
CA GLN A 133 2.81 -15.34 -16.82
C GLN A 133 1.74 -14.30 -16.46
N ASP A 134 1.88 -13.09 -16.97
CA ASP A 134 0.91 -11.98 -16.85
C ASP A 134 0.62 -11.47 -15.41
N VAL A 135 1.42 -11.87 -14.42
CA VAL A 135 1.23 -11.47 -13.01
C VAL A 135 1.47 -9.99 -12.77
N MET A 136 2.43 -9.38 -13.47
CA MET A 136 2.75 -7.96 -13.30
C MET A 136 1.62 -7.05 -13.79
N PRO A 137 1.07 -7.25 -15.01
CA PRO A 137 -0.13 -6.53 -15.46
C PRO A 137 -1.31 -6.65 -14.51
N LEU A 138 -1.58 -7.86 -14.03
CA LEU A 138 -2.65 -8.14 -13.08
C LEU A 138 -2.44 -7.36 -11.78
N ALA A 139 -1.23 -7.40 -11.20
CA ALA A 139 -0.89 -6.71 -9.96
C ALA A 139 -1.10 -5.19 -10.07
N MET A 140 -0.59 -4.59 -11.15
CA MET A 140 -0.69 -3.15 -11.36
C MET A 140 -2.14 -2.69 -11.57
N THR A 141 -2.91 -3.47 -12.32
CA THR A 141 -4.34 -3.19 -12.55
C THR A 141 -5.13 -3.34 -11.26
N ALA A 142 -4.91 -4.42 -10.49
CA ALA A 142 -5.57 -4.64 -9.21
C ALA A 142 -5.27 -3.52 -8.20
N ALA A 143 -4.00 -3.12 -8.05
CA ALA A 143 -3.61 -2.04 -7.16
C ALA A 143 -4.24 -0.70 -7.55
N THR A 144 -4.27 -0.37 -8.85
CA THR A 144 -4.88 0.87 -9.36
C THR A 144 -6.39 0.90 -9.13
N LEU A 145 -7.09 -0.18 -9.48
CA LEU A 145 -8.54 -0.29 -9.26
C LEU A 145 -8.87 -0.32 -7.77
N GLY A 146 -8.03 -0.98 -6.96
CA GLY A 146 -8.14 -0.97 -5.51
C GLY A 146 -8.14 0.44 -4.91
N LEU A 147 -7.19 1.30 -5.33
CA LEU A 147 -7.16 2.70 -4.89
C LEU A 147 -8.47 3.45 -5.21
N VAL A 148 -9.01 3.25 -6.41
CA VAL A 148 -10.29 3.86 -6.81
C VAL A 148 -11.43 3.36 -5.94
N LEU A 149 -11.54 2.03 -5.76
CA LEU A 149 -12.58 1.39 -4.96
C LEU A 149 -12.50 1.80 -3.48
N GLY A 150 -11.30 1.82 -2.91
CA GLY A 150 -11.06 2.27 -1.53
C GLY A 150 -11.48 3.72 -1.29
N GLY A 151 -11.22 4.60 -2.26
CA GLY A 151 -11.64 6.00 -2.20
C GLY A 151 -13.16 6.21 -2.35
N VAL A 152 -13.81 5.34 -3.10
CA VAL A 152 -15.28 5.45 -3.33
C VAL A 152 -16.08 4.84 -2.19
N VAL A 153 -15.63 3.71 -1.62
CA VAL A 153 -16.42 2.90 -0.68
C VAL A 153 -16.38 3.41 0.75
N GLY A 154 -15.27 4.02 1.18
CA GLY A 154 -15.10 4.46 2.57
C GLY A 154 -16.16 5.46 3.04
N GLY A 155 -16.46 6.47 2.23
CA GLY A 155 -17.49 7.47 2.54
C GLY A 155 -18.88 6.87 2.76
N PRO A 156 -19.46 6.14 1.79
CA PRO A 156 -20.74 5.47 1.93
C PRO A 156 -20.85 4.51 3.12
N VAL A 157 -19.79 3.76 3.41
CA VAL A 157 -19.74 2.85 4.58
C VAL A 157 -19.87 3.64 5.88
N ALA A 158 -19.08 4.70 6.07
CA ALA A 158 -19.16 5.52 7.29
C ALA A 158 -20.51 6.24 7.40
N GLU A 159 -21.05 6.80 6.32
CA GLU A 159 -22.35 7.44 6.33
C GLU A 159 -23.47 6.46 6.70
N TRP A 160 -23.42 5.23 6.16
CA TRP A 160 -24.36 4.18 6.53
C TRP A 160 -24.24 3.82 8.01
N ILE A 161 -23.02 3.67 8.54
CA ILE A 161 -22.76 3.41 9.96
C ILE A 161 -23.35 4.53 10.81
N MET A 162 -23.03 5.79 10.50
CA MET A 162 -23.47 6.95 11.25
C MET A 162 -25.00 7.05 11.30
N ARG A 163 -25.67 6.86 10.16
CA ARG A 163 -27.15 6.86 10.09
C ARG A 163 -27.76 5.70 10.87
N ARG A 164 -27.21 4.49 10.71
CA ARG A 164 -27.75 3.27 11.35
C ARG A 164 -27.63 3.28 12.86
N HIS A 165 -26.54 3.83 13.39
CA HIS A 165 -26.21 3.85 14.82
C HIS A 165 -26.47 5.20 15.47
N LYS A 166 -26.95 6.19 14.71
CA LYS A 166 -27.26 7.55 15.19
C LYS A 166 -26.06 8.22 15.89
N VAL A 167 -24.84 7.98 15.39
CA VAL A 167 -23.63 8.63 15.88
C VAL A 167 -23.30 9.85 15.04
N SER A 168 -22.96 10.97 15.66
CA SER A 168 -22.59 12.23 15.01
C SER A 168 -21.39 12.83 15.70
N GLY A 169 -20.54 13.52 14.92
CA GLY A 169 -19.45 14.33 15.46
C GLY A 169 -20.02 15.58 16.15
N GLY A 170 -19.50 15.91 17.30
CA GLY A 170 -19.75 17.22 17.92
C GLY A 170 -19.06 18.31 17.11
N LEU A 171 -19.76 19.39 16.78
CA LEU A 171 -19.17 20.60 16.16
C LEU A 171 -18.41 21.44 17.20
N ASP A 172 -17.63 20.82 18.08
CA ASP A 172 -16.80 21.57 19.03
C ASP A 172 -15.64 22.24 18.29
N GLN A 173 -15.74 23.55 18.13
CA GLN A 173 -14.75 24.41 17.45
C GLN A 173 -13.32 24.24 18.02
N LYS A 174 -13.16 23.92 19.30
CA LYS A 174 -11.86 23.69 19.94
C LYS A 174 -11.11 22.45 19.42
N ALA A 175 -11.84 21.42 18.95
CA ALA A 175 -11.22 20.24 18.38
C ALA A 175 -10.78 20.47 16.91
N ALA A 176 -11.42 21.42 16.20
CA ALA A 176 -11.02 21.84 14.86
C ALA A 176 -9.67 22.61 14.86
N GLU A 177 -9.39 23.37 15.91
CA GLU A 177 -8.11 24.08 16.09
C GLU A 177 -6.96 23.12 16.35
N GLY A 178 -7.19 22.00 17.06
CA GLY A 178 -6.20 20.95 17.26
C GLY A 178 -5.84 20.19 15.97
N GLN A 179 -6.80 20.03 15.06
CA GLN A 179 -6.58 19.39 13.77
C GLN A 179 -5.80 20.27 12.78
N GLN A 180 -6.06 21.60 12.81
CA GLN A 180 -5.27 22.58 12.06
C GLN A 180 -3.83 22.69 12.59
N ALA A 181 -3.60 22.48 13.89
CA ALA A 181 -2.27 22.48 14.48
C ALA A 181 -1.44 21.25 14.05
N VAL A 182 -2.06 20.08 13.86
CA VAL A 182 -1.38 18.88 13.32
C VAL A 182 -1.01 19.07 11.86
N ASP A 183 -1.89 19.69 11.07
CA ASP A 183 -1.60 20.05 9.66
C ASP A 183 -0.56 21.17 9.52
N GLN A 184 -0.40 22.04 10.54
CA GLN A 184 0.58 23.15 10.54
C GLN A 184 1.94 22.77 11.11
N ASP A 185 2.03 21.76 11.96
CA ASP A 185 3.32 21.23 12.45
C ASP A 185 4.11 20.48 11.36
N GLU A 186 3.43 20.12 10.24
CA GLU A 186 4.06 19.65 9.01
C GLU A 186 4.64 20.77 8.12
N ALA A 187 4.55 22.03 8.48
CA ALA A 187 5.31 23.14 7.88
C ALA A 187 6.79 23.08 8.28
N GLN A 188 7.38 21.88 8.26
CA GLN A 188 8.79 21.64 8.54
C GLN A 188 9.65 22.20 7.42
N THR A 189 10.78 22.77 7.79
CA THR A 189 11.83 23.25 6.90
C THR A 189 12.12 22.21 5.80
N PRO A 190 12.27 22.63 4.53
CA PRO A 190 12.63 21.70 3.46
C PRO A 190 13.93 20.96 3.81
N PRO A 191 14.04 19.67 3.42
CA PRO A 191 15.23 18.90 3.73
C PRO A 191 16.47 19.56 3.13
N THR A 192 17.52 19.65 3.95
CA THR A 192 18.81 20.20 3.49
C THR A 192 19.54 19.17 2.62
N PRO A 193 20.50 19.60 1.76
CA PRO A 193 21.31 18.63 1.02
C PRO A 193 22.00 17.60 1.92
N GLY A 194 22.42 18.00 3.12
CA GLY A 194 23.06 17.09 4.09
C GLY A 194 22.11 16.03 4.63
N THR A 195 20.88 16.40 5.01
CA THR A 195 19.87 15.44 5.49
C THR A 195 19.41 14.51 4.36
N PHE A 196 19.33 15.03 3.12
CA PHE A 196 18.99 14.23 1.95
C PHE A 196 20.06 13.18 1.65
N ILE A 197 21.34 13.57 1.66
CA ILE A 197 22.48 12.67 1.44
C ILE A 197 22.53 11.59 2.54
N LEU A 198 22.30 11.97 3.81
CA LEU A 198 22.26 11.02 4.91
C LEU A 198 21.14 9.99 4.74
N SER A 199 19.93 10.43 4.40
CA SER A 199 18.78 9.53 4.15
C SER A 199 19.03 8.62 2.94
N LEU A 200 19.60 9.15 1.87
CA LEU A 200 19.98 8.37 0.68
C LEU A 200 21.05 7.32 1.00
N THR A 201 22.07 7.71 1.78
CA THR A 201 23.11 6.77 2.25
C THR A 201 22.49 5.66 3.10
N ALA A 202 21.59 6.00 4.03
CA ALA A 202 20.88 5.01 4.84
C ALA A 202 20.04 4.05 3.96
N ALA A 203 19.37 4.55 2.91
CA ALA A 203 18.63 3.72 1.97
C ALA A 203 19.57 2.76 1.20
N PHE A 204 20.75 3.21 0.77
CA PHE A 204 21.75 2.32 0.16
C PHE A 204 22.29 1.28 1.14
N VAL A 205 22.49 1.65 2.41
CA VAL A 205 22.88 0.69 3.47
C VAL A 205 21.79 -0.38 3.63
N CYS A 206 20.51 0.00 3.61
CA CYS A 206 19.41 -0.98 3.64
C CYS A 206 19.48 -1.95 2.45
N LEU A 207 19.85 -1.47 1.27
CA LEU A 207 19.97 -2.29 0.07
C LEU A 207 21.14 -3.28 0.19
N VAL A 208 22.32 -2.83 0.59
CA VAL A 208 23.52 -3.66 0.72
C VAL A 208 23.35 -4.69 1.84
N VAL A 209 22.95 -4.25 3.04
CA VAL A 209 22.77 -5.13 4.20
C VAL A 209 21.59 -6.07 3.98
N GLY A 210 20.47 -5.58 3.44
CA GLY A 210 19.32 -6.40 3.10
C GLY A 210 19.64 -7.49 2.08
N GLY A 211 20.39 -7.16 1.03
CA GLY A 211 20.87 -8.13 0.05
C GLY A 211 21.81 -9.18 0.66
N PHE A 212 22.72 -8.76 1.54
CA PHE A 212 23.61 -9.68 2.27
C PHE A 212 22.82 -10.62 3.19
N LEU A 213 21.86 -10.11 3.95
CA LEU A 213 20.98 -10.92 4.81
C LEU A 213 20.13 -11.91 3.99
N ALA A 214 19.59 -11.48 2.86
CA ALA A 214 18.85 -12.36 1.96
C ALA A 214 19.70 -13.53 1.46
N ALA A 215 20.95 -13.25 1.04
CA ALA A 215 21.88 -14.29 0.58
C ALA A 215 22.26 -15.28 1.70
N MET A 216 22.38 -14.82 2.95
CA MET A 216 22.69 -15.71 4.09
C MET A 216 21.57 -16.73 4.42
N VAL A 217 20.34 -16.46 4.01
CA VAL A 217 19.15 -17.28 4.33
C VAL A 217 18.54 -17.90 3.09
N GLU A 218 19.25 -17.90 1.97
CA GLU A 218 18.76 -18.43 0.68
C GLU A 218 18.42 -19.94 0.79
N ASP A 219 19.20 -20.68 1.58
CA ASP A 219 19.02 -22.12 1.80
C ASP A 219 18.02 -22.44 2.93
N ALA A 220 17.39 -21.43 3.54
CA ALA A 220 16.44 -21.67 4.63
C ALA A 220 15.12 -22.27 4.11
N PRO A 221 14.43 -23.14 4.89
CA PRO A 221 13.18 -23.76 4.47
C PRO A 221 12.03 -22.78 4.22
N VAL A 222 12.18 -21.52 4.64
CA VAL A 222 11.25 -20.42 4.36
C VAL A 222 12.03 -19.29 3.68
N SER A 223 11.91 -19.18 2.36
CA SER A 223 12.56 -18.11 1.63
C SER A 223 11.73 -16.82 1.69
N LEU A 224 12.24 -15.82 2.39
CA LEU A 224 11.63 -14.50 2.46
C LEU A 224 12.08 -13.65 1.25
N PRO A 225 11.19 -12.80 0.69
CA PRO A 225 11.55 -11.91 -0.41
C PRO A 225 12.67 -10.92 -0.03
N ASN A 226 13.57 -10.61 -0.97
CA ASN A 226 14.71 -9.71 -0.74
C ASN A 226 14.30 -8.33 -0.21
N PHE A 227 13.17 -7.81 -0.68
CA PHE A 227 12.68 -6.51 -0.22
C PHE A 227 12.34 -6.48 1.28
N LEU A 228 11.96 -7.62 1.87
CA LEU A 228 11.67 -7.71 3.30
C LEU A 228 12.92 -7.46 4.14
N TRP A 229 14.08 -7.96 3.70
CA TRP A 229 15.35 -7.75 4.39
C TRP A 229 15.80 -6.28 4.32
N CYS A 230 15.55 -5.60 3.17
CA CYS A 230 15.80 -4.18 3.04
C CYS A 230 14.88 -3.37 3.99
N LEU A 231 13.60 -3.71 4.05
CA LEU A 231 12.64 -3.10 4.96
C LEU A 231 13.03 -3.33 6.43
N ALA A 232 13.35 -4.57 6.83
CA ALA A 232 13.76 -4.90 8.19
C ALA A 232 15.03 -4.15 8.61
N THR A 233 16.02 -4.07 7.72
CA THR A 233 17.24 -3.28 7.94
C THR A 233 16.89 -1.81 8.17
N GLY A 234 15.98 -1.24 7.38
CA GLY A 234 15.52 0.14 7.55
C GLY A 234 14.86 0.36 8.91
N VAL A 235 13.99 -0.55 9.36
CA VAL A 235 13.37 -0.50 10.70
C VAL A 235 14.42 -0.49 11.79
N VAL A 236 15.46 -1.33 11.67
CA VAL A 236 16.56 -1.38 12.65
C VAL A 236 17.34 -0.06 12.65
N ILE A 237 17.74 0.46 11.49
CA ILE A 237 18.46 1.74 11.38
C ILE A 237 17.63 2.89 11.97
N ARG A 238 16.33 2.95 11.67
CA ARG A 238 15.44 3.99 12.18
C ARG A 238 15.38 4.04 13.69
N ASN A 239 15.28 2.89 14.34
CA ASN A 239 15.04 2.81 15.78
C ASN A 239 16.34 2.72 16.60
N ALA A 240 17.42 2.16 16.06
CA ALA A 240 18.73 2.11 16.70
C ALA A 240 19.61 3.34 16.39
N GLY A 241 19.44 3.97 15.22
CA GLY A 241 20.23 5.14 14.79
C GLY A 241 20.31 6.27 15.82
N PRO A 242 19.21 6.67 16.47
CA PRO A 242 19.25 7.70 17.50
C PRO A 242 20.14 7.36 18.69
N LEU A 243 20.39 6.08 18.99
CA LEU A 243 21.30 5.65 20.07
C LEU A 243 22.76 5.97 19.78
N VAL A 244 23.12 6.05 18.49
CA VAL A 244 24.47 6.40 18.00
C VAL A 244 24.52 7.81 17.40
N GLY A 245 23.51 8.65 17.67
CA GLY A 245 23.47 10.04 17.20
C GLY A 245 23.01 10.25 15.77
N ILE A 246 22.61 9.20 15.05
CA ILE A 246 22.10 9.30 13.68
C ILE A 246 20.60 9.58 13.73
N ARG A 247 20.19 10.76 13.23
CA ARG A 247 18.78 11.15 13.10
C ARG A 247 18.46 11.35 11.63
N LEU A 248 17.57 10.53 11.11
CA LEU A 248 17.11 10.63 9.74
C LEU A 248 15.98 11.64 9.63
N ASP A 249 15.95 12.33 8.50
CA ASP A 249 14.87 13.24 8.12
C ASP A 249 13.78 12.43 7.41
N ASP A 250 12.58 12.40 8.02
CA ASP A 250 11.45 11.61 7.52
C ASP A 250 11.03 12.09 6.13
N ARG A 251 11.02 13.41 5.88
CA ARG A 251 10.65 14.00 4.61
C ARG A 251 11.64 13.69 3.49
N ALA A 252 12.94 13.78 3.79
CA ALA A 252 13.98 13.39 2.83
C ALA A 252 13.85 11.90 2.46
N THR A 253 13.62 11.04 3.45
CA THR A 253 13.44 9.59 3.26
C THR A 253 12.20 9.30 2.42
N ASP A 254 11.09 9.97 2.70
CA ASP A 254 9.83 9.82 1.96
C ASP A 254 9.94 10.28 0.51
N ILE A 255 10.65 11.39 0.24
CA ILE A 255 10.94 11.85 -1.12
C ILE A 255 11.74 10.79 -1.90
N ILE A 256 12.80 10.21 -1.29
CA ILE A 256 13.62 9.18 -1.94
C ILE A 256 12.77 7.95 -2.26
N GLY A 257 11.97 7.48 -1.30
CA GLY A 257 11.05 6.35 -1.49
C GLY A 257 10.05 6.61 -2.60
N THR A 258 9.41 7.79 -2.61
CA THR A 258 8.44 8.20 -3.61
C THR A 258 9.06 8.27 -5.02
N ILE A 259 10.26 8.84 -5.15
CA ILE A 259 10.99 8.89 -6.43
C ILE A 259 11.31 7.46 -6.90
N SER A 260 11.85 6.61 -6.02
CA SER A 260 12.20 5.23 -6.35
C SER A 260 10.99 4.43 -6.83
N LEU A 261 9.88 4.49 -6.11
CA LEU A 261 8.63 3.84 -6.52
C LEU A 261 8.09 4.41 -7.83
N SER A 262 8.11 5.74 -8.00
CA SER A 262 7.59 6.41 -9.20
C SER A 262 8.36 6.01 -10.46
N LEU A 263 9.69 5.96 -10.39
CA LEU A 263 10.53 5.50 -11.49
C LEU A 263 10.30 4.02 -11.79
N PHE A 264 10.24 3.18 -10.74
CA PHE A 264 9.93 1.76 -10.89
C PHE A 264 8.58 1.53 -11.59
N LEU A 265 7.52 2.22 -11.12
CA LEU A 265 6.18 2.10 -11.71
C LEU A 265 6.14 2.60 -13.15
N GLY A 266 6.77 3.75 -13.43
CA GLY A 266 6.88 4.29 -14.78
C GLY A 266 7.51 3.29 -15.74
N MET A 267 8.68 2.77 -15.40
CA MET A 267 9.39 1.76 -16.20
C MET A 267 8.59 0.47 -16.36
N THR A 268 7.89 0.03 -15.31
CA THR A 268 7.05 -1.16 -15.35
C THR A 268 5.86 -0.99 -16.29
N MET A 269 5.18 0.17 -16.23
CA MET A 269 4.05 0.45 -17.11
C MET A 269 4.46 0.65 -18.57
N MET A 270 5.64 1.22 -18.82
CA MET A 270 6.17 1.39 -20.18
C MET A 270 6.45 0.05 -20.90
N THR A 271 6.71 -1.02 -20.13
CA THR A 271 6.97 -2.39 -20.65
C THR A 271 5.75 -3.31 -20.54
N LEU A 272 4.55 -2.77 -20.26
CA LEU A 272 3.33 -3.55 -20.04
C LEU A 272 2.80 -4.15 -21.34
N ASP A 273 2.46 -5.44 -21.33
CA ASP A 273 1.71 -6.08 -22.41
C ASP A 273 0.20 -5.84 -22.22
N LEU A 274 -0.36 -4.97 -23.05
CA LEU A 274 -1.77 -4.59 -23.01
C LEU A 274 -2.72 -5.75 -23.36
N SER A 275 -2.27 -6.73 -24.13
CA SER A 275 -3.10 -7.88 -24.52
C SER A 275 -3.39 -8.80 -23.33
N SER A 276 -2.42 -8.93 -22.44
CA SER A 276 -2.53 -9.73 -21.21
C SER A 276 -3.52 -9.13 -20.21
N VAL A 277 -3.53 -7.80 -20.07
CA VAL A 277 -4.50 -7.09 -19.23
C VAL A 277 -5.93 -7.37 -19.68
N ALA A 278 -6.18 -7.34 -20.98
CA ALA A 278 -7.53 -7.54 -21.53
C ALA A 278 -8.07 -8.96 -21.26
N ARG A 279 -7.21 -9.98 -21.29
CA ARG A 279 -7.61 -11.37 -21.01
C ARG A 279 -8.04 -11.60 -19.56
N LEU A 280 -7.37 -10.96 -18.62
CA LEU A 280 -7.62 -11.14 -17.19
C LEU A 280 -8.63 -10.15 -16.61
N ALA A 281 -9.11 -9.19 -17.40
CA ALA A 281 -9.99 -8.12 -16.92
C ALA A 281 -11.27 -8.61 -16.28
N GLY A 282 -11.93 -9.62 -16.84
CA GLY A 282 -13.19 -10.18 -16.33
C GLY A 282 -13.02 -10.84 -14.95
N PRO A 283 -12.18 -11.88 -14.82
CA PRO A 283 -11.89 -12.53 -13.54
C PRO A 283 -11.40 -11.54 -12.47
N LEU A 284 -10.51 -10.61 -12.84
CA LEU A 284 -9.99 -9.61 -11.92
C LEU A 284 -11.10 -8.66 -11.42
N ALA A 285 -11.95 -8.18 -12.33
CA ALA A 285 -13.05 -7.29 -11.95
C ALA A 285 -14.00 -7.96 -10.95
N LEU A 286 -14.37 -9.22 -11.19
CA LEU A 286 -15.20 -9.99 -10.27
C LEU A 286 -14.54 -10.17 -8.91
N MET A 287 -13.26 -10.51 -8.88
CA MET A 287 -12.48 -10.65 -7.65
C MET A 287 -12.48 -9.34 -6.86
N LEU A 288 -12.21 -8.20 -7.51
CA LEU A 288 -12.18 -6.89 -6.87
C LEU A 288 -13.54 -6.45 -6.33
N VAL A 289 -14.63 -6.77 -7.02
CA VAL A 289 -16.00 -6.51 -6.52
C VAL A 289 -16.27 -7.31 -5.24
N VAL A 290 -15.92 -8.59 -5.22
CA VAL A 290 -16.09 -9.45 -4.03
C VAL A 290 -15.23 -8.95 -2.88
N GLN A 291 -13.97 -8.62 -3.12
CA GLN A 291 -13.06 -8.06 -2.12
C GLN A 291 -13.57 -6.73 -1.55
N THR A 292 -14.10 -5.87 -2.41
CA THR A 292 -14.67 -4.58 -2.00
C THR A 292 -15.90 -4.75 -1.12
N LEU A 293 -16.81 -5.64 -1.50
CA LEU A 293 -18.00 -5.94 -0.71
C LEU A 293 -17.62 -6.56 0.65
N PHE A 294 -16.69 -7.51 0.64
CA PHE A 294 -16.17 -8.12 1.87
C PHE A 294 -15.56 -7.06 2.80
N CYS A 295 -14.72 -6.17 2.26
CA CYS A 295 -14.11 -5.07 3.03
C CYS A 295 -15.17 -4.14 3.63
N ALA A 296 -16.17 -3.72 2.84
CA ALA A 296 -17.24 -2.85 3.31
C ALA A 296 -18.03 -3.47 4.45
N LEU A 297 -18.41 -4.75 4.32
CA LEU A 297 -19.13 -5.49 5.34
C LEU A 297 -18.27 -5.66 6.61
N TYR A 298 -17.00 -6.02 6.46
CA TYR A 298 -16.09 -6.18 7.59
C TYR A 298 -15.88 -4.86 8.34
N ALA A 299 -15.66 -3.76 7.62
CA ALA A 299 -15.52 -2.43 8.22
C ALA A 299 -16.78 -2.02 8.99
N ALA A 300 -17.96 -2.23 8.41
CA ALA A 300 -19.24 -1.84 9.01
C ALA A 300 -19.60 -2.69 10.23
N TRP A 301 -19.25 -3.96 10.25
CA TRP A 301 -19.75 -4.89 11.27
C TRP A 301 -18.69 -5.29 12.30
N VAL A 302 -17.44 -5.43 11.91
CA VAL A 302 -16.36 -5.85 12.80
C VAL A 302 -15.59 -4.63 13.31
N VAL A 303 -14.99 -3.84 12.39
CA VAL A 303 -14.13 -2.71 12.77
C VAL A 303 -14.90 -1.71 13.64
N PHE A 304 -16.07 -1.28 13.18
CA PHE A 304 -16.91 -0.35 13.94
C PHE A 304 -17.27 -0.85 15.35
N ARG A 305 -17.56 -2.17 15.48
CA ARG A 305 -17.90 -2.74 16.79
C ARG A 305 -16.70 -2.85 17.72
N MET A 306 -15.52 -3.17 17.19
CA MET A 306 -14.29 -3.28 17.98
C MET A 306 -13.78 -1.91 18.46
N LEU A 307 -14.10 -0.83 17.74
CA LEU A 307 -13.66 0.53 18.03
C LEU A 307 -14.65 1.36 18.87
N LYS A 308 -15.42 0.74 19.75
CA LYS A 308 -16.36 1.40 20.71
C LYS A 308 -17.68 1.92 20.12
N ARG A 309 -17.96 1.79 18.84
CA ARG A 309 -19.24 2.16 18.17
C ARG A 309 -19.60 3.66 18.31
N ASP A 310 -18.61 4.52 18.34
CA ASP A 310 -18.78 5.97 18.39
C ASP A 310 -18.50 6.64 17.02
N TYR A 311 -18.51 7.97 17.00
CA TYR A 311 -18.21 8.74 15.78
C TYR A 311 -16.79 8.49 15.27
N GLU A 312 -15.80 8.47 16.14
CA GLU A 312 -14.41 8.16 15.81
C GLU A 312 -14.29 6.77 15.14
N ALA A 313 -15.01 5.77 15.65
CA ALA A 313 -15.06 4.44 15.08
C ALA A 313 -15.68 4.43 13.67
N ALA A 314 -16.67 5.28 13.38
CA ALA A 314 -17.24 5.40 12.05
C ALA A 314 -16.22 6.00 11.07
N ILE A 315 -15.49 7.03 11.47
CA ILE A 315 -14.42 7.65 10.67
C ILE A 315 -13.27 6.66 10.43
N MET A 316 -12.84 5.92 11.47
CA MET A 316 -11.83 4.88 11.34
C MET A 316 -12.27 3.72 10.44
N SER A 317 -13.58 3.40 10.40
CA SER A 317 -14.12 2.38 9.48
C SER A 317 -14.04 2.82 8.01
N ALA A 318 -14.25 4.11 7.72
CA ALA A 318 -14.01 4.65 6.39
C ALA A 318 -12.52 4.59 6.00
N ALA A 319 -11.65 4.94 6.93
CA ALA A 319 -10.20 4.85 6.75
C ALA A 319 -9.76 3.40 6.50
N PHE A 320 -10.34 2.46 7.25
CA PHE A 320 -10.10 1.03 7.06
C PHE A 320 -10.39 0.57 5.63
N CYS A 321 -11.50 0.99 5.03
CA CYS A 321 -11.78 0.71 3.62
C CYS A 321 -10.70 1.28 2.69
N GLY A 322 -10.20 2.47 2.97
CA GLY A 322 -9.12 3.09 2.22
C GLY A 322 -7.81 2.29 2.29
N PHE A 323 -7.44 1.78 3.47
CA PHE A 323 -6.28 0.91 3.66
C PHE A 323 -6.43 -0.44 2.99
N ALA A 324 -7.57 -1.08 3.27
CA ALA A 324 -7.81 -2.46 2.90
C ALA A 324 -7.97 -2.68 1.39
N LEU A 325 -8.24 -1.61 0.65
CA LEU A 325 -8.43 -1.65 -0.80
C LEU A 325 -7.44 -0.75 -1.57
N GLY A 326 -6.68 0.09 -0.88
CA GLY A 326 -5.88 1.08 -1.59
C GLY A 326 -4.56 1.43 -0.93
N ALA A 327 -4.56 2.48 -0.13
CA ALA A 327 -3.35 3.01 0.50
C ALA A 327 -3.67 3.92 1.69
N THR A 328 -2.65 4.25 2.48
CA THR A 328 -2.73 5.22 3.58
C THR A 328 -3.28 6.57 3.12
N ALA A 329 -2.84 7.06 1.96
CA ALA A 329 -3.34 8.30 1.40
C ALA A 329 -4.86 8.28 1.13
N THR A 330 -5.38 7.16 0.63
CA THR A 330 -6.82 6.95 0.40
C THR A 330 -7.60 6.91 1.72
N ALA A 331 -7.03 6.28 2.75
CA ALA A 331 -7.62 6.26 4.09
C ALA A 331 -7.73 7.68 4.67
N ILE A 332 -6.67 8.48 4.59
CA ILE A 332 -6.64 9.86 5.06
C ILE A 332 -7.64 10.72 4.27
N ALA A 333 -7.70 10.58 2.95
CA ALA A 333 -8.65 11.30 2.10
C ALA A 333 -10.11 11.00 2.48
N ASN A 334 -10.45 9.74 2.77
CA ASN A 334 -11.77 9.35 3.25
C ASN A 334 -12.10 10.02 4.59
N MET A 335 -11.16 10.04 5.53
CA MET A 335 -11.33 10.73 6.82
C MET A 335 -11.55 12.22 6.64
N GLN A 336 -10.70 12.88 5.86
CA GLN A 336 -10.81 14.33 5.61
C GLN A 336 -12.14 14.70 4.95
N ALA A 337 -12.63 13.91 3.98
CA ALA A 337 -13.90 14.15 3.34
C ALA A 337 -15.09 14.09 4.32
N LEU A 338 -15.05 13.15 5.26
CA LEU A 338 -16.10 12.96 6.27
C LEU A 338 -16.01 14.00 7.39
N THR A 339 -14.82 14.28 7.90
CA THR A 339 -14.65 15.25 9.00
C THR A 339 -14.97 16.69 8.59
N ARG A 340 -14.80 17.04 7.32
CA ARG A 340 -15.28 18.34 6.78
C ARG A 340 -16.79 18.50 6.85
N ARG A 341 -17.56 17.39 6.85
CA ARG A 341 -19.03 17.39 6.85
C ARG A 341 -19.63 17.16 8.23
N HIS A 342 -18.99 16.34 9.05
CA HIS A 342 -19.57 15.80 10.28
C HIS A 342 -18.83 16.23 11.55
N GLY A 343 -17.73 16.98 11.43
CA GLY A 343 -16.93 17.46 12.55
C GLY A 343 -15.63 16.68 12.74
N PRO A 344 -14.74 17.17 13.62
CA PRO A 344 -13.40 16.61 13.83
C PRO A 344 -13.39 15.22 14.44
N ALA A 345 -12.37 14.42 14.14
CA ALA A 345 -12.12 13.07 14.66
C ALA A 345 -10.64 12.92 15.05
N PRO A 346 -10.16 13.58 16.12
CA PRO A 346 -8.73 13.67 16.43
C PRO A 346 -8.06 12.31 16.69
N GLU A 347 -8.74 11.36 17.32
CA GLU A 347 -8.17 10.04 17.57
C GLU A 347 -7.96 9.25 16.28
N ALA A 348 -8.88 9.37 15.31
CA ALA A 348 -8.72 8.74 14.00
C ALA A 348 -7.47 9.25 13.28
N PHE A 349 -7.20 10.57 13.33
CA PHE A 349 -6.01 11.18 12.72
C PHE A 349 -4.68 10.86 13.43
N ILE A 350 -4.72 10.25 14.62
CA ILE A 350 -3.55 9.68 15.28
C ILE A 350 -3.38 8.20 14.89
N VAL A 351 -4.43 7.40 15.05
CA VAL A 351 -4.39 5.94 14.89
C VAL A 351 -4.14 5.52 13.44
N VAL A 352 -4.85 6.14 12.50
CA VAL A 352 -4.82 5.75 11.09
C VAL A 352 -3.47 6.00 10.43
N PRO A 353 -2.85 7.20 10.52
CA PRO A 353 -1.52 7.42 9.96
C PRO A 353 -0.44 6.53 10.60
N VAL A 354 -0.48 6.31 11.91
CA VAL A 354 0.48 5.43 12.60
C VAL A 354 0.37 3.98 12.09
N THR A 355 -0.86 3.49 11.88
CA THR A 355 -1.08 2.15 11.30
C THR A 355 -0.57 2.07 9.88
N GLY A 356 -0.86 3.09 9.08
CA GLY A 356 -0.54 3.13 7.65
C GLY A 356 0.91 3.46 7.33
N ALA A 357 1.65 4.05 8.27
CA ALA A 357 3.04 4.43 8.01
C ALA A 357 3.96 3.22 7.73
N PHE A 358 3.75 2.09 8.42
CA PHE A 358 4.58 0.89 8.27
C PHE A 358 3.97 -0.38 8.87
N LEU A 359 3.06 -0.27 9.84
CA LEU A 359 2.54 -1.45 10.57
C LEU A 359 1.78 -2.39 9.64
N ILE A 360 0.94 -1.83 8.80
CA ILE A 360 0.12 -2.62 7.87
C ILE A 360 1.00 -3.38 6.88
N ASP A 361 2.07 -2.77 6.39
CA ASP A 361 3.00 -3.40 5.44
C ASP A 361 3.76 -4.56 6.09
N ILE A 362 4.29 -4.36 7.30
CA ILE A 362 4.99 -5.41 8.05
C ILE A 362 4.05 -6.58 8.34
N LEU A 363 2.85 -6.31 8.88
CA LEU A 363 1.87 -7.36 9.18
C LEU A 363 1.45 -8.12 7.94
N ASN A 364 1.19 -7.39 6.84
CA ASN A 364 0.79 -7.99 5.57
C ASN A 364 1.89 -8.92 5.03
N VAL A 365 3.15 -8.48 5.02
CA VAL A 365 4.26 -9.30 4.54
C VAL A 365 4.47 -10.55 5.38
N ILE A 366 4.35 -10.47 6.71
CA ILE A 366 4.45 -11.64 7.60
C ILE A 366 3.34 -12.64 7.28
N ILE A 367 2.09 -12.20 7.16
CA ILE A 367 0.94 -13.05 6.84
C ILE A 367 1.11 -13.67 5.46
N LEU A 368 1.50 -12.89 4.45
CA LEU A 368 1.72 -13.38 3.09
C LEU A 368 2.84 -14.41 3.01
N SER A 369 3.97 -14.17 3.69
CA SER A 369 5.08 -15.12 3.73
C SER A 369 4.65 -16.46 4.35
N THR A 370 3.82 -16.40 5.41
CA THR A 370 3.26 -17.59 6.02
C THR A 370 2.28 -18.32 5.09
N LEU A 371 1.40 -17.59 4.39
CA LEU A 371 0.43 -18.20 3.47
C LEU A 371 1.09 -18.82 2.24
N ILE A 372 2.09 -18.17 1.68
CA ILE A 372 2.82 -18.66 0.50
C ILE A 372 3.63 -19.93 0.82
N SER A 373 4.10 -20.09 2.07
CA SER A 373 4.80 -21.29 2.50
C SER A 373 3.88 -22.53 2.68
N LEU A 374 2.56 -22.36 2.60
CA LEU A 374 1.63 -23.48 2.68
C LEU A 374 1.65 -24.29 1.38
N PRO A 375 1.72 -25.65 1.45
CA PRO A 375 1.89 -26.52 0.27
C PRO A 375 0.79 -26.37 -0.79
N PHE A 376 -0.42 -26.02 -0.38
CA PHE A 376 -1.57 -25.84 -1.29
C PHE A 376 -1.64 -24.45 -1.95
N VAL A 377 -0.77 -23.52 -1.54
CA VAL A 377 -0.73 -22.15 -2.10
C VAL A 377 0.49 -21.97 -2.99
N GLY A 378 1.68 -22.23 -2.47
CA GLY A 378 2.93 -21.96 -3.17
C GLY A 378 3.43 -23.09 -4.07
N GLY A 379 2.99 -24.31 -3.85
CA GLY A 379 3.37 -25.44 -4.72
C GLY A 379 4.86 -25.81 -4.65
N ILE A 380 5.56 -25.49 -3.53
CA ILE A 380 6.96 -25.87 -3.30
C ILE A 380 7.02 -27.00 -2.29
#